data_891cd6d0e05a8ee6c6681b8a2fa9b0b2
#
_entry.id   891cd6d0e05a8ee6c6681b8a2fa9b0b2
#
_cell.length_a   1.000
_cell.length_b   1.000
_cell.length_c   1.000
_cell.angle_alpha   90.00
_cell.angle_beta   90.00
_cell.angle_gamma   90.00
#
_symmetry.space_group_name_H-M   'P 1'
#
loop_
_entity.id
_entity.type
_entity.pdbx_description
1 polymer ?
#
loop_
_entity_poly.entity_id
_entity_poly.type
_entity_poly.pdbx_seq_one_letter_code
_entity_poly.pdbx_strand_id
1 'polypeptide(L)'
;ANDWNLSRSRYWGIPLPIWRNEEGTEEILVGSVEELYNEIEKSIAAGFMTENPFKGFEIGNMAESNYDLVDLHKNVVDEIVLVSASGKPMKRESDLIDVWFDSGSMPYAQWHYPFENKDKIDENKDFPADFIAEGVDQTRGWFYTLHAISTLVFDKVAYKNVVSNGLVLDKNGQKMSKRLGNAVDPFETLSEYGPDATRWYMISNANPWDNLKFDLEGIAEVRRKFFGTLYNTYSFFSLYANIDNFTYSEAEIPLNERPEIDRWILS
;
A
#
# COMPACT_ATOMS: atom_id res chain seq x y z
N ALA A 1 -4.84 18.21 -17.55
CA ALA A 1 -5.16 17.72 -16.20
C ALA A 1 -6.20 18.65 -15.61
N ASN A 2 -7.13 18.12 -14.86
CA ASN A 2 -8.08 18.93 -14.09
C ASN A 2 -7.50 19.17 -12.69
N ASP A 3 -7.99 20.20 -12.01
CA ASP A 3 -7.60 20.50 -10.62
C ASP A 3 -7.96 19.31 -9.72
N TRP A 4 -7.06 18.98 -8.81
CA TRP A 4 -7.33 18.00 -7.77
C TRP A 4 -7.65 18.74 -6.47
N ASN A 5 -8.93 18.76 -6.12
CA ASN A 5 -9.34 19.30 -4.83
C ASN A 5 -8.95 18.30 -3.73
N LEU A 6 -8.06 18.71 -2.83
CA LEU A 6 -7.58 17.89 -1.73
C LEU A 6 -8.53 17.87 -0.53
N SER A 7 -9.40 18.86 -0.36
CA SER A 7 -10.29 18.91 0.80
C SER A 7 -11.51 18.02 0.66
N ARG A 8 -11.91 17.37 1.77
CA ARG A 8 -13.10 16.53 1.87
C ARG A 8 -13.91 16.88 3.12
N SER A 9 -15.15 17.25 2.91
CA SER A 9 -16.10 17.48 4.00
C SER A 9 -16.65 16.13 4.50
N ARG A 10 -15.91 15.49 5.41
CA ARG A 10 -16.22 14.18 6.00
C ARG A 10 -15.90 14.18 7.48
N TYR A 11 -16.44 13.20 8.20
CA TYR A 11 -16.20 13.04 9.63
C TYR A 11 -14.89 12.30 9.93
N TRP A 12 -14.59 11.21 9.21
CA TRP A 12 -13.46 10.34 9.45
C TRP A 12 -12.41 10.42 8.33
N GLY A 13 -11.16 10.51 8.70
CA GLY A 13 -9.99 10.60 7.83
C GLY A 13 -8.90 11.46 8.45
N ILE A 14 -7.91 11.87 7.65
CA ILE A 14 -6.80 12.71 8.08
C ILE A 14 -7.22 14.19 8.02
N PRO A 15 -7.21 14.92 9.14
CA PRO A 15 -7.50 16.35 9.17
C PRO A 15 -6.49 17.18 8.37
N LEU A 16 -6.97 18.19 7.64
CA LEU A 16 -6.09 19.17 7.04
C LEU A 16 -5.33 19.93 8.15
N PRO A 17 -3.99 19.99 8.11
CA PRO A 17 -3.19 20.61 9.17
C PRO A 17 -3.09 22.13 8.96
N ILE A 18 -4.23 22.81 8.75
CA ILE A 18 -4.31 24.23 8.46
C ILE A 18 -5.13 24.92 9.53
N TRP A 19 -4.56 25.91 10.21
CA TRP A 19 -5.25 26.80 11.14
C TRP A 19 -5.36 28.19 10.53
N ARG A 20 -6.51 28.82 10.70
CA ARG A 20 -6.83 30.12 10.11
C ARG A 20 -7.58 31.01 11.12
N ASN A 21 -7.31 32.31 11.10
CA ASN A 21 -8.08 33.26 11.88
C ASN A 21 -9.49 33.50 11.26
N GLU A 22 -10.41 34.05 12.00
CA GLU A 22 -11.81 34.25 11.58
C GLU A 22 -11.94 35.07 10.28
N GLU A 23 -11.06 36.06 10.11
CA GLU A 23 -11.06 36.90 8.93
C GLU A 23 -10.40 36.26 7.70
N GLY A 24 -9.74 35.09 7.85
CA GLY A 24 -9.03 34.37 6.77
C GLY A 24 -7.78 35.12 6.26
N THR A 25 -7.25 36.07 7.05
CA THR A 25 -6.09 36.89 6.67
C THR A 25 -4.76 36.33 7.13
N GLU A 26 -4.77 35.44 8.11
CA GLU A 26 -3.61 34.73 8.65
C GLU A 26 -3.89 33.23 8.71
N GLU A 27 -2.91 32.44 8.28
CA GLU A 27 -2.98 31.00 8.33
C GLU A 27 -1.64 30.36 8.70
N ILE A 28 -1.69 29.20 9.32
CA ILE A 28 -0.53 28.34 9.60
C ILE A 28 -0.81 26.98 9.01
N LEU A 29 0.12 26.48 8.19
CA LEU A 29 0.18 25.09 7.74
C LEU A 29 1.21 24.37 8.61
N VAL A 30 0.76 23.44 9.44
CA VAL A 30 1.61 22.70 10.37
C VAL A 30 2.20 21.47 9.67
N GLY A 31 3.53 21.37 9.64
CA GLY A 31 4.28 20.35 8.93
C GLY A 31 4.77 19.17 9.80
N SER A 32 4.65 19.28 11.13
CA SER A 32 5.10 18.22 12.04
C SER A 32 4.38 18.23 13.38
N VAL A 33 4.45 17.12 14.11
CA VAL A 33 3.96 17.05 15.50
C VAL A 33 4.73 18.00 16.41
N GLU A 34 6.05 18.10 16.24
CA GLU A 34 6.88 19.06 16.97
C GLU A 34 6.42 20.51 16.76
N GLU A 35 6.16 20.88 15.50
CA GLU A 35 5.65 22.21 15.20
C GLU A 35 4.29 22.45 15.85
N LEU A 36 3.36 21.48 15.74
CA LEU A 36 2.05 21.57 16.38
C LEU A 36 2.17 21.71 17.89
N TYR A 37 3.02 20.90 18.52
CA TYR A 37 3.27 20.98 19.95
C TYR A 37 3.74 22.37 20.37
N ASN A 38 4.72 22.92 19.66
CA ASN A 38 5.27 24.25 19.95
C ASN A 38 4.25 25.38 19.72
N GLU A 39 3.41 25.27 18.69
CA GLU A 39 2.33 26.26 18.45
C GLU A 39 1.24 26.18 19.52
N ILE A 40 0.94 25.00 20.06
CA ILE A 40 0.02 24.83 21.19
C ILE A 40 0.59 25.49 22.46
N GLU A 41 1.89 25.33 22.74
CA GLU A 41 2.54 25.97 23.90
C GLU A 41 2.48 27.51 23.81
N LYS A 42 2.68 28.08 22.61
CA LYS A 42 2.47 29.51 22.35
C LYS A 42 1.02 29.92 22.62
N SER A 43 0.07 29.09 22.22
CA SER A 43 -1.36 29.34 22.41
C SER A 43 -1.75 29.32 23.90
N ILE A 44 -1.16 28.39 24.67
CA ILE A 44 -1.34 28.35 26.14
C ILE A 44 -0.77 29.62 26.78
N ALA A 45 0.42 30.05 26.38
CA ALA A 45 1.03 31.26 26.86
C ALA A 45 0.21 32.53 26.54
N ALA A 46 -0.50 32.51 25.39
CA ALA A 46 -1.41 33.58 24.98
C ALA A 46 -2.81 33.50 25.63
N GLY A 47 -3.11 32.40 26.36
CA GLY A 47 -4.37 32.24 27.08
C GLY A 47 -5.54 31.69 26.23
N PHE A 48 -5.27 31.16 25.02
CA PHE A 48 -6.29 30.57 24.16
C PHE A 48 -6.50 29.08 24.43
N MET A 49 -5.52 28.41 25.04
CA MET A 49 -5.63 27.03 25.53
C MET A 49 -5.19 26.95 26.97
N THR A 50 -5.69 25.94 27.69
CA THR A 50 -5.38 25.70 29.11
C THR A 50 -4.31 24.64 29.31
N GLU A 51 -4.24 23.65 28.42
CA GLU A 51 -3.28 22.57 28.46
C GLU A 51 -3.01 22.03 27.05
N ASN A 52 -1.87 21.35 26.91
CA ASN A 52 -1.52 20.64 25.67
C ASN A 52 -2.17 19.26 25.67
N PRO A 53 -2.96 18.90 24.64
CA PRO A 53 -3.59 17.58 24.55
C PRO A 53 -2.57 16.43 24.39
N PHE A 54 -1.35 16.72 23.93
CA PHE A 54 -0.26 15.73 23.75
C PHE A 54 0.63 15.64 25.00
N LYS A 55 0.00 15.55 26.15
CA LYS A 55 0.71 15.51 27.44
C LYS A 55 1.64 14.32 27.53
N GLY A 56 2.91 14.56 27.83
CA GLY A 56 3.94 13.54 27.93
C GLY A 56 4.69 13.25 26.64
N PHE A 57 4.28 13.82 25.51
CA PHE A 57 5.03 13.73 24.26
C PHE A 57 6.40 14.43 24.39
N GLU A 58 7.46 13.74 23.98
CA GLU A 58 8.84 14.23 24.00
C GLU A 58 9.33 14.54 22.58
N ILE A 59 9.62 15.81 22.31
CA ILE A 59 10.17 16.25 21.01
C ILE A 59 11.50 15.54 20.73
N GLY A 60 11.63 14.97 19.53
CA GLY A 60 12.84 14.27 19.08
C GLY A 60 12.92 12.80 19.53
N ASN A 61 11.99 12.32 20.33
CA ASN A 61 11.89 10.90 20.68
C ASN A 61 11.07 10.15 19.62
N MET A 62 11.72 9.33 18.77
CA MET A 62 11.10 8.57 17.69
C MET A 62 10.51 7.21 18.10
N ALA A 63 10.45 6.91 19.40
CA ALA A 63 9.85 5.67 19.89
C ALA A 63 8.35 5.63 19.60
N GLU A 64 7.83 4.48 19.17
CA GLU A 64 6.40 4.26 18.89
C GLU A 64 5.53 4.68 20.09
N SER A 65 5.93 4.28 21.31
CA SER A 65 5.22 4.64 22.53
C SER A 65 5.11 6.15 22.80
N ASN A 66 6.00 6.95 22.24
CA ASN A 66 5.93 8.41 22.32
C ASN A 66 4.88 8.96 21.35
N TYR A 67 4.79 8.40 20.15
CA TYR A 67 3.78 8.78 19.14
C TYR A 67 2.39 8.28 19.50
N ASP A 68 2.24 7.20 20.25
CA ASP A 68 0.95 6.74 20.78
C ASP A 68 0.25 7.77 21.71
N LEU A 69 1.01 8.76 22.19
CA LEU A 69 0.49 9.88 22.99
C LEU A 69 -0.14 10.99 22.12
N VAL A 70 0.00 10.91 20.79
CA VAL A 70 -0.45 11.95 19.86
C VAL A 70 -1.63 11.45 19.05
N ASP A 71 -2.82 11.95 19.37
CA ASP A 71 -4.02 11.70 18.58
C ASP A 71 -4.30 12.88 17.65
N LEU A 72 -4.13 12.66 16.34
CA LEU A 72 -4.36 13.66 15.30
C LEU A 72 -5.74 13.54 14.64
N HIS A 73 -6.65 12.74 15.19
CA HIS A 73 -8.01 12.65 14.67
C HIS A 73 -8.81 13.93 14.92
N LYS A 74 -9.81 14.13 14.07
CA LYS A 74 -10.65 15.34 14.03
C LYS A 74 -11.22 15.75 15.39
N ASN A 75 -11.66 14.81 16.20
CA ASN A 75 -12.23 15.04 17.53
C ASN A 75 -11.23 15.65 18.53
N VAL A 76 -9.94 15.51 18.31
CA VAL A 76 -8.88 16.12 19.13
C VAL A 76 -8.38 17.41 18.51
N VAL A 77 -7.99 17.38 17.22
CA VAL A 77 -7.35 18.53 16.61
C VAL A 77 -8.31 19.71 16.33
N ASP A 78 -9.61 19.46 16.23
CA ASP A 78 -10.61 20.53 16.08
C ASP A 78 -10.74 21.39 17.34
N GLU A 79 -10.38 20.85 18.50
CA GLU A 79 -10.40 21.60 19.78
C GLU A 79 -9.11 22.44 19.98
N ILE A 80 -8.11 22.27 19.13
CA ILE A 80 -6.86 23.02 19.22
C ILE A 80 -7.06 24.42 18.62
N VAL A 81 -6.88 25.42 19.42
CA VAL A 81 -6.86 26.83 19.02
C VAL A 81 -5.42 27.31 19.03
N LEU A 82 -4.89 27.75 17.89
CA LEU A 82 -3.55 28.34 17.81
C LEU A 82 -3.61 29.87 17.89
N VAL A 83 -2.45 30.51 18.04
CA VAL A 83 -2.33 31.97 18.08
C VAL A 83 -1.63 32.48 16.82
N SER A 84 -2.24 33.45 16.14
CA SER A 84 -1.65 34.09 14.96
C SER A 84 -0.51 35.04 15.31
N ALA A 85 0.25 35.47 14.32
CA ALA A 85 1.31 36.49 14.49
C ALA A 85 0.76 37.83 15.03
N SER A 86 -0.49 38.17 14.72
CA SER A 86 -1.17 39.36 15.24
C SER A 86 -1.80 39.13 16.62
N GLY A 87 -1.64 37.97 17.24
CA GLY A 87 -2.20 37.64 18.56
C GLY A 87 -3.69 37.25 18.54
N LYS A 88 -4.25 36.90 17.39
CA LYS A 88 -5.65 36.44 17.25
C LYS A 88 -5.78 34.93 17.32
N PRO A 89 -6.93 34.41 17.80
CA PRO A 89 -7.16 32.95 17.79
C PRO A 89 -7.32 32.42 16.37
N MET A 90 -6.76 31.26 16.11
CA MET A 90 -6.90 30.52 14.86
C MET A 90 -7.52 29.15 15.12
N LYS A 91 -8.47 28.77 14.30
CA LYS A 91 -9.13 27.45 14.31
C LYS A 91 -8.70 26.64 13.11
N ARG A 92 -8.67 25.33 13.28
CA ARG A 92 -8.36 24.39 12.20
C ARG A 92 -9.46 24.44 11.13
N GLU A 93 -9.07 24.31 9.86
CA GLU A 93 -9.99 24.06 8.75
C GLU A 93 -10.74 22.74 8.97
N SER A 94 -12.07 22.77 8.91
CA SER A 94 -12.91 21.62 9.31
C SER A 94 -12.82 20.41 8.39
N ASP A 95 -12.31 20.57 7.17
CA ASP A 95 -12.21 19.51 6.18
C ASP A 95 -11.06 18.54 6.49
N LEU A 96 -11.15 17.36 5.88
CA LEU A 96 -10.14 16.32 5.87
C LEU A 96 -9.40 16.34 4.54
N ILE A 97 -8.23 15.71 4.47
CA ILE A 97 -7.53 15.50 3.22
C ILE A 97 -8.14 14.32 2.44
N ASP A 98 -8.03 14.36 1.14
CA ASP A 98 -8.42 13.24 0.27
C ASP A 98 -7.57 12.01 0.57
N VAL A 99 -8.21 10.86 0.82
CA VAL A 99 -7.55 9.58 1.07
C VAL A 99 -6.58 9.16 -0.04
N TRP A 100 -6.78 9.65 -1.25
CA TRP A 100 -5.85 9.45 -2.36
C TRP A 100 -4.51 10.19 -2.18
N PHE A 101 -4.49 11.23 -1.37
CA PHE A 101 -3.24 11.88 -0.96
C PHE A 101 -2.44 10.97 -0.02
N ASP A 102 -3.10 10.32 0.95
CA ASP A 102 -2.44 9.40 1.88
C ASP A 102 -1.82 8.24 1.12
N SER A 103 -2.61 7.56 0.29
CA SER A 103 -2.13 6.43 -0.51
C SER A 103 -1.06 6.83 -1.52
N GLY A 104 -1.16 8.04 -2.07
CA GLY A 104 -0.17 8.60 -3.00
C GLY A 104 1.14 9.00 -2.33
N SER A 105 1.13 9.23 -1.01
CA SER A 105 2.30 9.58 -0.20
C SER A 105 3.05 8.35 0.33
N MET A 106 2.50 7.15 0.20
CA MET A 106 3.01 5.90 0.77
C MET A 106 4.50 5.65 0.50
N PRO A 107 5.07 5.88 -0.71
CA PRO A 107 6.46 5.52 -0.99
C PRO A 107 7.51 6.13 -0.07
N TYR A 108 7.20 7.28 0.52
CA TYR A 108 8.10 7.96 1.46
C TYR A 108 7.51 8.08 2.86
N ALA A 109 6.18 8.14 3.00
CA ALA A 109 5.51 8.20 4.30
C ALA A 109 5.76 6.93 5.13
N GLN A 110 5.83 5.74 4.50
CA GLN A 110 6.14 4.48 5.17
C GLN A 110 7.52 4.48 5.86
N TRP A 111 8.44 5.35 5.44
CA TRP A 111 9.77 5.50 6.01
C TRP A 111 9.85 6.63 7.05
N HIS A 112 8.74 7.25 7.37
CA HIS A 112 8.66 8.44 8.22
C HIS A 112 9.53 9.60 7.70
N TYR A 113 9.66 9.71 6.37
CA TYR A 113 10.36 10.81 5.74
C TYR A 113 9.58 12.14 5.93
N PRO A 114 10.23 13.29 6.21
CA PRO A 114 11.69 13.52 6.22
C PRO A 114 12.34 13.38 7.61
N PHE A 115 11.66 12.87 8.62
CA PHE A 115 12.13 12.83 10.00
C PHE A 115 13.12 11.68 10.24
N GLU A 116 12.87 10.51 9.61
CA GLU A 116 13.72 9.34 9.66
C GLU A 116 14.03 8.83 8.25
N ASN A 117 15.01 7.93 8.12
CA ASN A 117 15.31 7.19 6.89
C ASN A 117 15.50 8.06 5.62
N LYS A 118 16.02 9.27 5.77
CA LYS A 118 16.21 10.22 4.65
C LYS A 118 17.02 9.61 3.51
N ASP A 119 18.05 8.86 3.83
CA ASP A 119 18.93 8.21 2.87
C ASP A 119 18.22 7.26 1.91
N LYS A 120 17.14 6.63 2.35
CA LYS A 120 16.31 5.77 1.49
C LYS A 120 15.67 6.51 0.33
N ILE A 121 15.30 7.76 0.56
CA ILE A 121 14.60 8.64 -0.40
C ILE A 121 15.60 9.53 -1.14
N ASP A 122 16.45 10.26 -0.40
CA ASP A 122 17.36 11.27 -0.96
C ASP A 122 18.47 10.63 -1.82
N GLU A 123 18.96 9.46 -1.42
CA GLU A 123 19.99 8.71 -2.13
C GLU A 123 19.44 7.68 -3.14
N ASN A 124 18.13 7.66 -3.36
CA ASN A 124 17.41 6.75 -4.27
C ASN A 124 17.63 5.26 -3.97
N LYS A 125 17.75 4.88 -2.70
CA LYS A 125 17.88 3.48 -2.29
C LYS A 125 16.58 2.71 -2.42
N ASP A 126 15.48 3.29 -1.90
CA ASP A 126 14.16 2.66 -1.87
C ASP A 126 13.09 3.50 -2.61
N PHE A 127 13.50 4.58 -3.28
CA PHE A 127 12.63 5.47 -4.04
C PHE A 127 13.36 6.01 -5.29
N PRO A 128 12.75 5.94 -6.51
CA PRO A 128 11.40 5.39 -6.83
C PRO A 128 11.28 3.88 -6.61
N ALA A 129 10.06 3.38 -6.41
CA ALA A 129 9.80 1.95 -6.33
C ALA A 129 10.24 1.21 -7.60
N ASP A 130 10.74 -0.01 -7.48
CA ASP A 130 11.17 -0.78 -8.65
C ASP A 130 10.00 -1.17 -9.55
N PHE A 131 8.86 -1.57 -8.95
CA PHE A 131 7.62 -1.78 -9.67
C PHE A 131 6.40 -1.60 -8.75
N ILE A 132 5.24 -1.34 -9.37
CA ILE A 132 3.92 -1.42 -8.75
C ILE A 132 3.00 -2.27 -9.62
N ALA A 133 1.98 -2.91 -9.00
CA ALA A 133 1.02 -3.74 -9.70
C ALA A 133 -0.38 -3.57 -9.12
N GLU A 134 -1.32 -3.09 -9.93
CA GLU A 134 -2.73 -2.92 -9.56
C GLU A 134 -3.61 -2.99 -10.82
N GLY A 135 -4.91 -2.94 -10.65
CA GLY A 135 -5.88 -2.95 -11.74
C GLY A 135 -5.78 -1.72 -12.65
N VAL A 136 -6.20 -1.87 -13.89
CA VAL A 136 -6.17 -0.82 -14.92
C VAL A 136 -6.98 0.44 -14.55
N ASP A 137 -7.97 0.32 -13.68
CA ASP A 137 -8.74 1.44 -13.15
C ASP A 137 -7.89 2.42 -12.33
N GLN A 138 -6.75 1.97 -11.79
CA GLN A 138 -5.81 2.79 -11.03
C GLN A 138 -5.01 3.78 -11.88
N THR A 139 -5.12 3.74 -13.20
CA THR A 139 -4.64 4.81 -14.10
C THR A 139 -5.32 6.15 -13.83
N ARG A 140 -6.52 6.13 -13.25
CA ARG A 140 -7.27 7.31 -12.79
C ARG A 140 -7.41 7.38 -11.26
N GLY A 141 -6.59 6.65 -10.54
CA GLY A 141 -6.57 6.56 -9.09
C GLY A 141 -5.14 6.56 -8.59
N TRP A 142 -4.71 5.46 -7.99
CA TRP A 142 -3.45 5.36 -7.28
C TRP A 142 -2.21 5.63 -8.13
N PHE A 143 -2.14 5.11 -9.36
CA PHE A 143 -0.99 5.38 -10.26
C PHE A 143 -0.82 6.88 -10.51
N TYR A 144 -1.93 7.57 -10.73
CA TYR A 144 -1.93 9.02 -10.94
C TYR A 144 -1.49 9.78 -9.69
N THR A 145 -2.06 9.47 -8.52
CA THR A 145 -1.77 10.20 -7.28
C THR A 145 -0.33 9.98 -6.79
N LEU A 146 0.20 8.75 -6.89
CA LEU A 146 1.61 8.46 -6.67
C LEU A 146 2.51 9.36 -7.53
N HIS A 147 2.22 9.43 -8.83
CA HIS A 147 3.03 10.19 -9.76
C HIS A 147 2.89 11.70 -9.54
N ALA A 148 1.68 12.20 -9.33
CA ALA A 148 1.43 13.62 -9.11
C ALA A 148 2.16 14.15 -7.87
N ILE A 149 2.03 13.47 -6.73
CA ILE A 149 2.67 13.90 -5.48
C ILE A 149 4.19 13.79 -5.59
N SER A 150 4.70 12.67 -6.11
CA SER A 150 6.14 12.46 -6.29
C SER A 150 6.78 13.51 -7.18
N THR A 151 6.12 13.88 -8.28
CA THR A 151 6.62 14.92 -9.19
C THR A 151 6.62 16.29 -8.52
N LEU A 152 5.55 16.63 -7.78
CA LEU A 152 5.44 17.92 -7.11
C LEU A 152 6.45 18.10 -5.96
N VAL A 153 6.72 17.02 -5.21
CA VAL A 153 7.57 17.08 -4.01
C VAL A 153 9.04 16.83 -4.32
N PHE A 154 9.34 15.88 -5.22
CA PHE A 154 10.70 15.38 -5.46
C PHE A 154 11.21 15.63 -6.89
N ASP A 155 10.37 16.14 -7.80
CA ASP A 155 10.67 16.23 -9.24
C ASP A 155 11.12 14.87 -9.84
N LYS A 156 10.50 13.78 -9.38
CA LYS A 156 10.83 12.41 -9.74
C LYS A 156 9.58 11.59 -10.01
N VAL A 157 9.73 10.49 -10.76
CA VAL A 157 8.69 9.46 -10.87
C VAL A 157 8.57 8.70 -9.54
N ALA A 158 7.38 8.20 -9.22
CA ALA A 158 7.18 7.39 -8.01
C ALA A 158 7.60 5.93 -8.17
N TYR A 159 7.64 5.42 -9.40
CA TYR A 159 7.94 4.03 -9.74
C TYR A 159 8.61 3.92 -11.11
N LYS A 160 9.44 2.89 -11.28
CA LYS A 160 10.19 2.63 -12.52
C LYS A 160 9.37 1.79 -13.50
N ASN A 161 8.61 0.82 -12.98
CA ASN A 161 7.80 -0.11 -13.75
C ASN A 161 6.39 -0.21 -13.17
N VAL A 162 5.40 -0.44 -14.03
CA VAL A 162 4.02 -0.67 -13.64
C VAL A 162 3.46 -1.90 -14.35
N VAL A 163 2.85 -2.80 -13.57
CA VAL A 163 2.04 -3.90 -14.08
C VAL A 163 0.59 -3.50 -13.90
N SER A 164 -0.07 -3.14 -14.99
CA SER A 164 -1.48 -2.78 -15.00
C SER A 164 -2.32 -4.02 -15.31
N ASN A 165 -2.96 -4.57 -14.27
CA ASN A 165 -3.73 -5.80 -14.41
C ASN A 165 -5.09 -5.54 -15.05
N GLY A 166 -5.53 -6.47 -15.90
CA GLY A 166 -6.91 -6.52 -16.39
C GLY A 166 -7.91 -6.78 -15.26
N LEU A 167 -9.19 -6.60 -15.56
CA LEU A 167 -10.27 -6.84 -14.60
C LEU A 167 -10.51 -8.33 -14.40
N VAL A 168 -10.89 -8.72 -13.18
CA VAL A 168 -11.42 -10.06 -12.91
C VAL A 168 -12.93 -10.05 -13.18
N LEU A 169 -13.35 -10.80 -14.18
CA LEU A 169 -14.72 -10.92 -14.64
C LEU A 169 -15.29 -12.29 -14.24
N ASP A 170 -16.62 -12.45 -14.26
CA ASP A 170 -17.22 -13.75 -14.09
C ASP A 170 -16.89 -14.69 -15.28
N LYS A 171 -17.25 -15.95 -15.19
CA LYS A 171 -17.00 -16.96 -16.24
C LYS A 171 -17.58 -16.58 -17.61
N ASN A 172 -18.58 -15.73 -17.65
CA ASN A 172 -19.21 -15.24 -18.88
C ASN A 172 -18.56 -13.96 -19.40
N GLY A 173 -17.57 -13.39 -18.70
CA GLY A 173 -16.91 -12.14 -19.04
C GLY A 173 -17.67 -10.89 -18.63
N GLN A 174 -18.57 -11.00 -17.64
CA GLN A 174 -19.31 -9.86 -17.09
C GLN A 174 -18.65 -9.37 -15.81
N LYS A 175 -18.73 -8.07 -15.55
CA LYS A 175 -18.24 -7.49 -14.31
C LYS A 175 -18.96 -8.08 -13.11
N MET A 176 -18.21 -8.59 -12.14
CA MET A 176 -18.76 -9.12 -10.90
C MET A 176 -19.39 -8.00 -10.06
N SER A 177 -20.56 -8.26 -9.50
CA SER A 177 -21.18 -7.39 -8.51
C SER A 177 -22.07 -8.18 -7.56
N LYS A 178 -22.13 -7.76 -6.30
CA LYS A 178 -23.04 -8.35 -5.29
C LYS A 178 -24.52 -8.25 -5.72
N ARG A 179 -24.87 -7.15 -6.42
CA ARG A 179 -26.24 -6.92 -6.90
C ARG A 179 -26.68 -7.93 -7.96
N LEU A 180 -25.77 -8.38 -8.81
CA LEU A 180 -26.06 -9.36 -9.88
C LEU A 180 -25.94 -10.80 -9.38
N GLY A 181 -25.43 -11.03 -8.17
CA GLY A 181 -25.24 -12.35 -7.60
C GLY A 181 -24.18 -13.18 -8.30
N ASN A 182 -23.32 -12.55 -9.13
CA ASN A 182 -22.23 -13.21 -9.87
C ASN A 182 -20.86 -12.99 -9.23
N ALA A 183 -20.80 -12.38 -8.05
CA ALA A 183 -19.57 -12.22 -7.29
C ALA A 183 -19.20 -13.53 -6.60
N VAL A 184 -17.95 -13.94 -6.72
CA VAL A 184 -17.38 -15.09 -6.03
C VAL A 184 -16.76 -14.64 -4.73
N ASP A 185 -17.03 -15.35 -3.62
CA ASP A 185 -16.38 -15.08 -2.35
C ASP A 185 -14.93 -15.65 -2.38
N PRO A 186 -13.92 -14.79 -2.20
CA PRO A 186 -12.53 -15.25 -2.26
C PRO A 186 -12.17 -16.18 -1.09
N PHE A 187 -12.75 -16.00 0.10
CA PHE A 187 -12.44 -16.83 1.26
C PHE A 187 -13.04 -18.23 1.14
N GLU A 188 -14.26 -18.36 0.63
CA GLU A 188 -14.86 -19.65 0.30
C GLU A 188 -14.03 -20.37 -0.77
N THR A 189 -13.62 -19.65 -1.82
CA THR A 189 -12.76 -20.20 -2.87
C THR A 189 -11.43 -20.70 -2.33
N LEU A 190 -10.75 -19.92 -1.49
CA LEU A 190 -9.49 -20.32 -0.86
C LEU A 190 -9.65 -21.51 0.08
N SER A 191 -10.78 -21.60 0.80
CA SER A 191 -11.08 -22.71 1.69
C SER A 191 -11.32 -24.02 0.93
N GLU A 192 -12.01 -23.97 -0.22
CA GLU A 192 -12.38 -25.16 -1.00
C GLU A 192 -11.24 -25.65 -1.90
N TYR A 193 -10.58 -24.73 -2.61
CA TYR A 193 -9.58 -25.11 -3.64
C TYR A 193 -8.14 -24.95 -3.18
N GLY A 194 -7.89 -24.19 -2.13
CA GLY A 194 -6.57 -23.85 -1.63
C GLY A 194 -5.99 -22.59 -2.29
N PRO A 195 -5.10 -21.85 -1.59
CA PRO A 195 -4.53 -20.61 -2.10
C PRO A 195 -3.61 -20.84 -3.31
N ASP A 196 -2.85 -21.93 -3.35
CA ASP A 196 -1.88 -22.18 -4.42
C ASP A 196 -2.57 -22.42 -5.76
N ALA A 197 -3.62 -23.27 -5.79
CA ALA A 197 -4.38 -23.54 -7.00
C ALA A 197 -5.10 -22.28 -7.50
N THR A 198 -5.66 -21.48 -6.59
CA THR A 198 -6.34 -20.23 -6.93
C THR A 198 -5.36 -19.22 -7.51
N ARG A 199 -4.21 -19.00 -6.86
CA ARG A 199 -3.17 -18.08 -7.34
C ARG A 199 -2.60 -18.53 -8.68
N TRP A 200 -2.31 -19.82 -8.83
CA TRP A 200 -1.79 -20.36 -10.08
C TRP A 200 -2.78 -20.16 -11.23
N TYR A 201 -4.07 -20.45 -11.00
CA TYR A 201 -5.11 -20.20 -11.99
C TYR A 201 -5.13 -18.73 -12.43
N MET A 202 -5.09 -17.80 -11.48
CA MET A 202 -5.16 -16.37 -11.78
C MET A 202 -3.98 -15.85 -12.60
N ILE A 203 -2.77 -16.38 -12.39
CA ILE A 203 -1.58 -15.92 -13.12
C ILE A 203 -1.32 -16.67 -14.44
N SER A 204 -1.90 -17.87 -14.61
CA SER A 204 -1.67 -18.70 -15.80
C SER A 204 -2.80 -18.68 -16.83
N ASN A 205 -3.99 -18.20 -16.44
CA ASN A 205 -5.20 -18.27 -17.29
C ASN A 205 -5.38 -17.09 -18.24
N ALA A 206 -4.68 -15.98 -18.02
CA ALA A 206 -4.69 -14.80 -18.87
C ALA A 206 -3.36 -14.05 -18.76
N ASN A 207 -3.02 -13.25 -19.78
CA ASN A 207 -1.92 -12.30 -19.66
C ASN A 207 -2.27 -11.25 -18.57
N PRO A 208 -1.29 -10.67 -17.87
CA PRO A 208 -1.56 -9.72 -16.79
C PRO A 208 -2.44 -8.52 -17.19
N TRP A 209 -2.31 -8.04 -18.42
CA TRP A 209 -3.07 -6.89 -18.95
C TRP A 209 -4.43 -7.26 -19.54
N ASP A 210 -4.72 -8.54 -19.72
CA ASP A 210 -6.01 -9.03 -20.23
C ASP A 210 -7.00 -9.25 -19.09
N ASN A 211 -8.29 -9.14 -19.40
CA ASN A 211 -9.32 -9.45 -18.43
C ASN A 211 -9.37 -10.96 -18.16
N LEU A 212 -9.30 -11.32 -16.88
CA LEU A 212 -9.39 -12.69 -16.43
C LEU A 212 -10.87 -13.12 -16.28
N LYS A 213 -11.28 -14.17 -16.97
CA LYS A 213 -12.57 -14.84 -16.68
C LYS A 213 -12.38 -15.83 -15.54
N PHE A 214 -12.98 -15.52 -14.40
CA PHE A 214 -12.84 -16.32 -13.20
C PHE A 214 -13.86 -17.48 -13.20
N ASP A 215 -13.35 -18.71 -13.22
CA ASP A 215 -14.14 -19.94 -13.23
C ASP A 215 -13.61 -20.92 -12.18
N LEU A 216 -14.47 -21.32 -11.24
CA LEU A 216 -14.13 -22.29 -10.19
C LEU A 216 -13.75 -23.66 -10.74
N GLU A 217 -14.36 -24.09 -11.84
CA GLU A 217 -13.99 -25.33 -12.51
C GLU A 217 -12.55 -25.29 -13.04
N GLY A 218 -12.10 -24.13 -13.53
CA GLY A 218 -10.72 -23.91 -13.95
C GLY A 218 -9.72 -24.05 -12.80
N ILE A 219 -10.07 -23.59 -11.61
CA ILE A 219 -9.24 -23.77 -10.40
C ILE A 219 -9.18 -25.26 -10.02
N ALA A 220 -10.32 -25.97 -10.05
CA ALA A 220 -10.37 -27.42 -9.81
C ALA A 220 -9.49 -28.18 -10.81
N GLU A 221 -9.48 -27.77 -12.08
CA GLU A 221 -8.64 -28.36 -13.11
C GLU A 221 -7.14 -28.14 -12.83
N VAL A 222 -6.72 -26.93 -12.46
CA VAL A 222 -5.35 -26.62 -12.05
C VAL A 222 -4.92 -27.49 -10.87
N ARG A 223 -5.76 -27.59 -9.84
CA ARG A 223 -5.50 -28.46 -8.68
C ARG A 223 -5.26 -29.91 -9.10
N ARG A 224 -6.11 -30.42 -9.97
CA ARG A 224 -6.04 -31.83 -10.43
C ARG A 224 -4.87 -32.08 -11.38
N LYS A 225 -4.74 -31.29 -12.43
CA LYS A 225 -3.78 -31.51 -13.50
C LYS A 225 -2.37 -31.04 -13.16
N PHE A 226 -2.21 -29.83 -12.64
CA PHE A 226 -0.89 -29.30 -12.34
C PHE A 226 -0.39 -29.75 -10.97
N PHE A 227 -1.07 -29.39 -9.91
CA PHE A 227 -0.62 -29.75 -8.55
C PHE A 227 -0.70 -31.26 -8.27
N GLY A 228 -1.72 -31.93 -8.80
CA GLY A 228 -1.80 -33.39 -8.69
C GLY A 228 -0.63 -34.09 -9.37
N THR A 229 -0.24 -33.64 -10.57
CA THR A 229 0.92 -34.17 -11.28
C THR A 229 2.22 -33.88 -10.53
N LEU A 230 2.40 -32.66 -10.07
CA LEU A 230 3.58 -32.26 -9.27
C LEU A 230 3.70 -33.11 -7.99
N TYR A 231 2.61 -33.27 -7.26
CA TYR A 231 2.56 -34.11 -6.07
C TYR A 231 2.90 -35.57 -6.38
N ASN A 232 2.31 -36.13 -7.43
CA ASN A 232 2.58 -37.53 -7.82
C ASN A 232 4.05 -37.73 -8.25
N THR A 233 4.62 -36.77 -8.97
CA THR A 233 6.04 -36.79 -9.34
C THR A 233 6.94 -36.79 -8.10
N TYR A 234 6.64 -35.91 -7.14
CA TYR A 234 7.38 -35.85 -5.87
C TYR A 234 7.20 -37.14 -5.06
N SER A 235 5.98 -37.66 -4.96
CA SER A 235 5.69 -38.88 -4.23
C SER A 235 6.42 -40.09 -4.83
N PHE A 236 6.46 -40.19 -6.17
CA PHE A 236 7.23 -41.23 -6.85
C PHE A 236 8.72 -41.12 -6.57
N PHE A 237 9.28 -39.92 -6.72
CA PHE A 237 10.70 -39.67 -6.43
C PHE A 237 11.04 -40.00 -4.97
N SER A 238 10.26 -39.47 -4.01
CA SER A 238 10.54 -39.67 -2.58
C SER A 238 10.46 -41.11 -2.14
N LEU A 239 9.55 -41.90 -2.73
CA LEU A 239 9.46 -43.33 -2.46
C LEU A 239 10.77 -44.03 -2.79
N TYR A 240 11.29 -43.86 -3.99
CA TYR A 240 12.52 -44.52 -4.42
C TYR A 240 13.78 -43.91 -3.79
N ALA A 241 13.83 -42.59 -3.63
CA ALA A 241 14.91 -41.95 -2.93
C ALA A 241 15.08 -42.48 -1.49
N ASN A 242 13.98 -42.73 -0.79
CA ASN A 242 14.03 -43.33 0.55
C ASN A 242 14.46 -44.82 0.53
N ILE A 243 14.03 -45.58 -0.45
CA ILE A 243 14.42 -46.99 -0.59
C ILE A 243 15.92 -47.10 -0.89
N ASP A 244 16.42 -46.25 -1.78
CA ASP A 244 17.81 -46.28 -2.25
C ASP A 244 18.75 -45.50 -1.32
N ASN A 245 18.25 -44.87 -0.24
CA ASN A 245 18.99 -43.97 0.65
C ASN A 245 19.71 -42.82 -0.11
N PHE A 246 19.03 -42.26 -1.11
CA PHE A 246 19.55 -41.17 -1.92
C PHE A 246 19.85 -39.94 -1.09
N THR A 247 21.07 -39.40 -1.17
CA THR A 247 21.53 -38.27 -0.36
C THR A 247 21.98 -37.05 -1.17
N TYR A 248 21.88 -37.13 -2.51
CA TYR A 248 22.39 -36.08 -3.42
C TYR A 248 23.89 -35.77 -3.19
N SER A 249 24.69 -36.85 -2.98
CA SER A 249 26.14 -36.74 -2.73
C SER A 249 26.97 -37.08 -3.96
N GLU A 250 26.33 -37.47 -5.06
CA GLU A 250 26.98 -37.82 -6.32
C GLU A 250 27.58 -36.59 -6.99
N ALA A 251 28.67 -36.78 -7.73
CA ALA A 251 29.27 -35.71 -8.51
C ALA A 251 28.30 -35.22 -9.58
N GLU A 252 28.21 -33.91 -9.73
CA GLU A 252 27.36 -33.30 -10.77
C GLU A 252 27.87 -33.67 -12.17
N ILE A 253 26.97 -34.24 -13.00
CA ILE A 253 27.28 -34.57 -14.40
C ILE A 253 27.12 -33.28 -15.22
N PRO A 254 28.15 -32.88 -15.99
CA PRO A 254 28.07 -31.72 -16.89
C PRO A 254 26.88 -31.83 -17.86
N LEU A 255 26.22 -30.70 -18.17
CA LEU A 255 25.00 -30.68 -18.95
C LEU A 255 25.13 -31.38 -20.32
N ASN A 256 26.27 -31.22 -20.99
CA ASN A 256 26.57 -31.84 -22.29
C ASN A 256 26.76 -33.36 -22.23
N GLU A 257 26.99 -33.93 -21.05
CA GLU A 257 27.16 -35.36 -20.82
C GLU A 257 25.89 -36.06 -20.33
N ARG A 258 24.85 -35.27 -20.00
CA ARG A 258 23.55 -35.79 -19.55
C ARG A 258 22.75 -36.37 -20.72
N PRO A 259 21.88 -37.35 -20.49
CA PRO A 259 20.91 -37.86 -21.46
C PRO A 259 20.06 -36.73 -22.06
N GLU A 260 19.58 -36.91 -23.29
CA GLU A 260 18.79 -35.89 -23.98
C GLU A 260 17.53 -35.46 -23.20
N ILE A 261 16.86 -36.40 -22.53
CA ILE A 261 15.68 -36.12 -21.71
C ILE A 261 16.00 -35.24 -20.51
N ASP A 262 17.17 -35.41 -19.89
CA ASP A 262 17.58 -34.56 -18.76
C ASP A 262 17.96 -33.17 -19.25
N ARG A 263 18.58 -33.05 -20.40
CA ARG A 263 18.89 -31.75 -21.03
C ARG A 263 17.63 -31.02 -21.43
N TRP A 264 16.62 -31.77 -21.94
CA TRP A 264 15.34 -31.18 -22.32
C TRP A 264 14.58 -30.61 -21.13
N ILE A 265 14.50 -31.34 -20.00
CA ILE A 265 13.77 -30.85 -18.83
C ILE A 265 14.43 -29.63 -18.15
N LEU A 266 15.73 -29.42 -18.38
CA LEU A 266 16.48 -28.31 -17.83
C LEU A 266 16.55 -27.08 -18.75
N SER A 267 16.09 -27.18 -20.00
CA SER A 267 16.05 -26.10 -20.99
C SER A 267 14.77 -25.28 -20.87
#